data_5ec1b51ba4c7802ab384e7f1c9927dc0
#
_entry.id   5ec1b51ba4c7802ab384e7f1c9927dc0
#
_cell.length_a   1.000
_cell.length_b   1.000
_cell.length_c   1.000
_cell.angle_alpha   90.00
_cell.angle_beta   90.00
_cell.angle_gamma   90.00
#
_symmetry.space_group_name_H-M   'P 1'
#
loop_
_entity.id
_entity.type
_entity.pdbx_description
1 polymer ?
#
loop_
_entity_poly.entity_id
_entity_poly.type
_entity_poly.pdbx_seq_one_letter_code
_entity_poly.pdbx_strand_id
1 'polypeptide(L)' 'MPDINFIRAEIEHARRQVDRLRAEIRQLQRSGISNASAEALLDRMLNKIDDLCAERDRLKQTEKPLRGRPW' A
#
# COMPACT_ATOMS: atom_id res chain seq x y z
N MET A 1 2.51 -20.04 0.15
CA MET A 1 1.56 -19.13 0.73
C MET A 1 2.23 -17.97 1.41
N PRO A 2 1.82 -16.78 1.14
CA PRO A 2 2.48 -15.65 1.77
C PRO A 2 2.19 -15.59 3.24
N ASP A 3 3.19 -15.27 4.03
CA ASP A 3 2.97 -15.08 5.44
C ASP A 3 2.99 -13.59 5.75
N ILE A 4 2.84 -13.25 7.02
CA ILE A 4 2.74 -11.85 7.38
C ILE A 4 4.01 -11.07 7.08
N ASN A 5 5.15 -11.71 7.15
CA ASN A 5 6.40 -11.02 6.84
C ASN A 5 6.47 -10.68 5.35
N PHE A 6 5.99 -11.58 4.50
CA PHE A 6 5.94 -11.30 3.09
C PHE A 6 5.01 -10.13 2.80
N ILE A 7 3.84 -10.11 3.44
CA ILE A 7 2.88 -9.03 3.22
C ILE A 7 3.44 -7.70 3.70
N ARG A 8 4.13 -7.69 4.83
CA ARG A 8 4.75 -6.46 5.32
C ARG A 8 5.79 -5.93 4.36
N ALA A 9 6.57 -6.82 3.78
CA ALA A 9 7.58 -6.41 2.81
C ALA A 9 6.93 -5.83 1.56
N GLU A 10 5.82 -6.41 1.13
CA GLU A 10 5.08 -5.90 -0.02
C GLU A 10 4.51 -4.51 0.25
N ILE A 11 4.01 -4.29 1.46
CA ILE A 11 3.48 -2.99 1.83
C ILE A 11 4.59 -1.94 1.81
N GLU A 12 5.73 -2.27 2.37
CA GLU A 12 6.86 -1.36 2.41
C GLU A 12 7.31 -1.00 1.00
N HIS A 13 7.41 -1.99 0.15
CA HIS A 13 7.82 -1.78 -1.22
C HIS A 13 6.82 -0.88 -1.96
N ALA A 14 5.53 -1.15 -1.78
CA ALA A 14 4.50 -0.35 -2.42
C ALA A 14 4.50 1.09 -1.92
N ARG A 15 4.75 1.30 -0.64
CA ARG A 15 4.83 2.63 -0.09
C ARG A 15 5.96 3.45 -0.69
N ARG A 16 7.10 2.82 -0.91
CA ARG A 16 8.23 3.50 -1.54
C ARG A 16 7.89 3.89 -2.97
N GLN A 17 7.19 3.03 -3.67
CA GLN A 17 6.78 3.35 -5.02
C GLN A 17 5.77 4.49 -5.05
N VAL A 18 4.88 4.54 -4.08
CA VAL A 18 3.93 5.65 -3.98
C VAL A 18 4.66 6.97 -3.73
N ASP A 19 5.64 6.96 -2.83
CA ASP A 19 6.39 8.18 -2.55
C ASP A 19 7.11 8.69 -3.79
N ARG A 20 7.72 7.78 -4.53
CA ARG A 20 8.41 8.15 -5.75
C ARG A 20 7.43 8.71 -6.79
N LEU A 21 6.28 8.06 -6.91
CA LEU A 21 5.29 8.49 -7.88
C LEU A 21 4.73 9.86 -7.52
N ARG A 22 4.52 10.12 -6.25
CA ARG A 22 4.06 11.44 -5.84
C ARG A 22 5.07 12.53 -6.18
N ALA A 23 6.35 12.23 -6.02
CA ALA A 23 7.38 13.18 -6.40
C ALA A 23 7.38 13.45 -7.90
N GLU A 24 7.17 12.41 -8.69
CA GLU A 24 7.08 12.56 -10.13
C GLU A 24 5.87 13.40 -10.54
N ILE A 25 4.74 13.18 -9.88
CA ILE A 25 3.54 13.96 -10.16
C ILE A 25 3.78 15.43 -9.89
N ARG A 26 4.44 15.75 -8.78
CA ARG A 26 4.74 17.14 -8.46
C ARG A 26 5.64 17.76 -9.52
N GLN A 27 6.60 17.00 -10.03
CA GLN A 27 7.47 17.51 -11.06
C GLN A 27 6.72 17.75 -12.36
N LEU A 28 5.84 16.85 -12.73
CA LEU A 28 5.02 17.02 -13.94
C LEU A 28 4.13 18.25 -13.81
N GLN A 29 3.58 18.48 -12.64
CA GLN A 29 2.73 19.63 -12.41
C GLN A 29 3.53 20.92 -12.59
N ARG A 30 4.74 20.96 -12.09
CA ARG A 30 5.58 22.15 -12.26
C ARG A 30 5.92 22.39 -13.71
N SER A 31 6.08 21.34 -14.47
CA SER A 31 6.42 21.47 -15.88
C SER A 31 5.22 21.75 -16.76
N GLY A 32 4.04 21.72 -16.20
CA GLY A 32 2.82 21.92 -16.95
C GLY A 32 2.44 20.75 -17.82
N ILE A 33 2.99 19.57 -17.55
CA ILE A 33 2.71 18.39 -18.32
C ILE A 33 1.57 17.63 -17.66
N SER A 34 0.73 17.01 -18.48
CA SER A 34 -0.40 16.25 -17.95
C SER A 34 0.09 15.10 -17.08
N ASN A 35 -0.52 14.93 -15.91
CA ASN A 35 -0.17 13.86 -15.02
C ASN A 35 -1.30 12.88 -14.78
N ALA A 36 -2.25 12.84 -15.71
CA ALA A 36 -3.44 11.99 -15.54
C ALA A 36 -3.08 10.51 -15.42
N SER A 37 -2.16 10.03 -16.25
CA SER A 37 -1.75 8.63 -16.17
C SER A 37 -1.05 8.32 -14.86
N ALA A 38 -0.22 9.24 -14.41
CA ALA A 38 0.50 9.04 -13.15
C ALA A 38 -0.47 9.03 -11.98
N GLU A 39 -1.50 9.86 -12.01
CA GLU A 39 -2.48 9.88 -10.95
C GLU A 39 -3.32 8.62 -10.93
N ALA A 40 -3.66 8.09 -12.12
CA ALA A 40 -4.39 6.83 -12.19
C ALA A 40 -3.56 5.69 -11.61
N LEU A 41 -2.26 5.69 -11.88
CA LEU A 41 -1.39 4.68 -11.33
C LEU A 41 -1.28 4.82 -9.81
N LEU A 42 -1.22 6.05 -9.33
CA LEU A 42 -1.16 6.29 -7.90
C LEU A 42 -2.41 5.73 -7.20
N ASP A 43 -3.57 5.94 -7.79
CA ASP A 43 -4.82 5.41 -7.24
C ASP A 43 -4.77 3.90 -7.14
N ARG A 44 -4.29 3.24 -8.17
CA ARG A 44 -4.19 1.79 -8.14
C ARG A 44 -3.24 1.32 -7.07
N MET A 45 -2.12 2.01 -6.90
CA MET A 45 -1.15 1.62 -5.89
C MET A 45 -1.68 1.84 -4.49
N LEU A 46 -2.43 2.91 -4.27
CA LEU A 46 -3.03 3.14 -2.97
C LEU A 46 -4.08 2.07 -2.65
N ASN A 47 -4.87 1.68 -3.64
CA ASN A 47 -5.83 0.61 -3.45
C ASN A 47 -5.13 -0.71 -3.15
N LYS A 48 -4.02 -0.97 -3.81
CA LYS A 48 -3.26 -2.18 -3.55
C LYS A 48 -2.71 -2.18 -2.13
N ILE A 49 -2.24 -1.04 -1.65
CA ILE A 49 -1.76 -0.94 -0.28
C ILE A 49 -2.88 -1.21 0.71
N ASP A 50 -4.07 -0.69 0.45
CA ASP A 50 -5.20 -0.94 1.30
C ASP A 50 -5.53 -2.43 1.37
N ASP A 51 -5.49 -3.11 0.23
CA ASP A 51 -5.73 -4.54 0.19
C ASP A 51 -4.66 -5.31 0.95
N LEU A 52 -3.41 -4.89 0.80
CA LEU A 52 -2.32 -5.55 1.51
C LEU A 52 -2.43 -5.33 3.01
N CYS A 53 -2.84 -4.15 3.42
CA CYS A 53 -3.02 -3.87 4.83
C CYS A 53 -4.16 -4.70 5.42
N ALA A 54 -5.23 -4.86 4.68
CA ALA A 54 -6.33 -5.70 5.12
C ALA A 54 -5.89 -7.16 5.26
N GLU A 55 -5.07 -7.61 4.32
CA GLU A 55 -4.55 -8.96 4.37
C GLU A 55 -3.62 -9.14 5.56
N ARG A 56 -2.77 -8.15 5.82
CA ARG A 56 -1.89 -8.19 6.97
C ARG A 56 -2.68 -8.30 8.27
N ASP A 57 -3.73 -7.51 8.38
CA ASP A 57 -4.54 -7.50 9.59
C ASP A 57 -5.24 -8.83 9.78
N ARG A 58 -5.69 -9.42 8.70
CA ARG A 58 -6.33 -10.71 8.76
C ARG A 58 -5.36 -11.78 9.23
N LEU A 59 -4.13 -11.75 8.72
CA LEU A 59 -3.11 -12.70 9.14
C LEU A 59 -2.73 -12.52 10.59
N LYS A 60 -2.72 -11.28 11.05
CA LYS A 60 -2.42 -11.02 12.46
C LYS A 60 -3.49 -11.61 13.36
N GLN A 61 -4.73 -11.47 12.96
CA GLN A 61 -5.81 -12.04 13.74
C GLN A 61 -5.73 -13.55 13.78
N THR A 62 -5.34 -14.15 12.68
CA THR A 62 -5.22 -15.57 12.62
C THR A 62 -4.10 -16.07 13.52
N GLU A 63 -3.02 -15.30 13.58
CA GLU A 63 -1.89 -15.67 14.40
C GLU A 63 -2.19 -15.56 15.88
N LYS A 64 -3.07 -14.67 16.25
CA LYS A 64 -3.37 -14.46 17.65
C LYS A 64 -4.83 -14.57 17.90
N PRO A 65 -5.37 -15.69 17.67
CA PRO A 65 -6.80 -15.83 17.65
C PRO A 65 -7.45 -15.46 18.94
N LEU A 66 -7.01 -15.91 20.01
CA LEU A 66 -7.69 -15.62 21.15
C LEU A 66 -7.24 -14.60 21.99
N ARG A 67 -6.35 -13.96 21.62
CA ARG A 67 -5.85 -13.10 22.39
C ARG A 67 -6.77 -12.15 22.87
N GLY A 68 -7.03 -12.08 23.95
CA GLY A 68 -7.76 -11.03 24.44
C GLY A 68 -9.09 -10.83 24.08
N ARG A 69 -9.74 -11.72 23.81
CA ARG A 69 -10.95 -11.51 23.42
C ARG A 69 -11.77 -11.38 24.44
N PRO A 70 -12.11 -10.48 24.74
CA PRO A 70 -12.85 -10.22 25.83
C PRO A 70 -14.20 -10.51 25.51
N TRP A 71 -14.82 -10.06 25.77
CA TRP A 71 -16.11 -10.16 25.64
C TRP A 71 -16.39 -11.15 26.05
#